data_11b0fc1bbb63f9f36e2f8b79c200e8c9
#
_entry.id   11b0fc1bbb63f9f36e2f8b79c200e8c9
#
_cell.length_a   1.000
_cell.length_b   1.000
_cell.length_c   1.000
_cell.angle_alpha   90.00
_cell.angle_beta   90.00
_cell.angle_gamma   90.00
#
_symmetry.space_group_name_H-M   'P 1'
#
loop_
_entity.id
_entity.type
_entity.pdbx_description
1 polymer ?
#
loop_
_entity_poly.entity_id
_entity_poly.type
_entity_poly.pdbx_seq_one_letter_code
_entity_poly.pdbx_strand_id
1 'polypeptide(L)'
;MALLRSDSENLALSVRPLGLRSCLIVTASAATRHMYAEYLAWRGVSVREVTTAVAALEHLSAFTPDVLVIEERLDDGRGVDLVLTLRRSRCTAGIPIALLSADVFGMTPVRAHRFGCDLLIPIPCLPDALFDALVQLVEEGATHRELKVFDSWLFVRGDESVWIVRGRNFQVTVCGPGWKRRVYHFDSELELSSFQADYEQRLVNTGFSFEAFREDRRRPCDRRARFRGADRRRPADWEHAVSA
;
A
#
# COMPACT_ATOMS: atom_id res chain seq x y z
N MET A 1 -49.78 15.63 -35.13
CA MET A 1 -48.68 16.47 -34.59
C MET A 1 -48.33 15.92 -33.21
N ALA A 2 -47.41 15.01 -33.13
CA ALA A 2 -46.97 14.40 -31.89
C ALA A 2 -45.61 15.03 -31.55
N LEU A 3 -45.55 15.63 -30.36
CA LEU A 3 -44.39 16.33 -29.81
C LEU A 3 -43.31 15.32 -29.47
N LEU A 4 -42.18 15.43 -30.15
CA LEU A 4 -40.90 14.81 -29.75
C LEU A 4 -40.45 15.48 -28.45
N ARG A 5 -40.60 14.79 -27.33
CA ARG A 5 -39.91 15.13 -26.10
C ARG A 5 -38.49 14.60 -26.21
N SER A 6 -37.57 15.51 -26.03
CA SER A 6 -36.13 15.30 -26.05
C SER A 6 -35.69 14.32 -24.93
N ASP A 7 -35.18 13.16 -25.31
CA ASP A 7 -34.53 12.19 -24.42
C ASP A 7 -33.10 12.63 -24.02
N SER A 8 -32.94 13.89 -23.65
CA SER A 8 -31.61 14.44 -23.26
C SER A 8 -31.34 14.45 -21.76
N GLU A 9 -32.24 13.93 -20.94
CA GLU A 9 -32.12 14.01 -19.47
C GLU A 9 -31.75 12.69 -18.77
N ASN A 10 -31.42 11.64 -19.49
CA ASN A 10 -31.17 10.32 -18.86
C ASN A 10 -29.78 9.73 -19.10
N LEU A 11 -28.76 10.56 -19.35
CA LEU A 11 -27.37 10.05 -19.49
C LEU A 11 -26.46 10.42 -18.32
N ALA A 12 -27.02 10.74 -17.16
CA ALA A 12 -26.28 10.72 -15.91
C ALA A 12 -26.44 9.32 -15.25
N LEU A 13 -26.22 8.27 -16.02
CA LEU A 13 -25.91 6.96 -15.44
C LEU A 13 -24.57 7.14 -14.71
N SER A 14 -24.67 7.39 -13.41
CA SER A 14 -23.55 7.33 -12.47
C SER A 14 -22.92 5.94 -12.58
N VAL A 15 -21.92 5.83 -13.46
CA VAL A 15 -20.98 4.72 -13.41
C VAL A 15 -20.26 4.92 -12.06
N ARG A 16 -20.75 4.27 -11.02
CA ARG A 16 -20.03 4.19 -9.74
C ARG A 16 -18.71 3.52 -10.05
N PRO A 17 -17.58 4.18 -9.82
CA PRO A 17 -16.28 3.53 -10.00
C PRO A 17 -16.26 2.29 -9.11
N LEU A 18 -15.92 1.16 -9.72
CA LEU A 18 -15.81 -0.14 -9.05
C LEU A 18 -14.63 -0.12 -8.07
N GLY A 19 -14.78 0.49 -6.91
CA GLY A 19 -13.73 0.46 -5.89
C GLY A 19 -13.72 1.63 -4.93
N LEU A 20 -13.80 2.88 -5.38
CA LEU A 20 -13.71 4.06 -4.51
C LEU A 20 -15.09 4.44 -3.95
N ARG A 21 -15.38 4.06 -2.71
CA ARG A 21 -16.65 4.34 -2.01
C ARG A 21 -16.47 5.30 -0.85
N SER A 22 -15.28 5.36 -0.28
CA SER A 22 -15.00 6.12 0.93
C SER A 22 -13.60 6.68 0.93
N CYS A 23 -13.48 7.93 1.39
CA CYS A 23 -12.22 8.67 1.47
C CYS A 23 -12.13 9.40 2.80
N LEU A 24 -10.94 9.43 3.39
CA LEU A 24 -10.61 10.34 4.48
C LEU A 24 -9.60 11.37 3.96
N ILE A 25 -9.98 12.64 4.02
CA ILE A 25 -9.12 13.78 3.64
C ILE A 25 -8.54 14.40 4.90
N VAL A 26 -7.20 14.48 4.93
CA VAL A 26 -6.42 15.06 6.03
C VAL A 26 -5.65 16.26 5.49
N THR A 27 -6.16 17.46 5.70
CA THR A 27 -5.53 18.71 5.21
C THR A 27 -5.85 19.88 6.11
N ALA A 28 -4.86 20.71 6.40
CA ALA A 28 -5.00 21.95 7.18
C ALA A 28 -5.78 23.02 6.40
N SER A 29 -5.62 23.06 5.07
CA SER A 29 -6.27 24.05 4.21
C SER A 29 -7.79 23.82 4.11
N ALA A 30 -8.59 24.69 4.72
CA ALA A 30 -10.05 24.61 4.65
C ALA A 30 -10.57 24.68 3.22
N ALA A 31 -10.00 25.56 2.38
CA ALA A 31 -10.40 25.71 0.99
C ALA A 31 -10.12 24.44 0.18
N THR A 32 -8.92 23.88 0.30
CA THR A 32 -8.51 22.63 -0.36
C THR A 32 -9.40 21.49 0.08
N ARG A 33 -9.63 21.35 1.36
CA ARG A 33 -10.43 20.31 1.98
C ARG A 33 -11.87 20.33 1.46
N HIS A 34 -12.52 21.50 1.54
CA HIS A 34 -13.90 21.66 1.12
C HIS A 34 -14.07 21.41 -0.38
N MET A 35 -13.22 21.99 -1.22
CA MET A 35 -13.25 21.80 -2.66
C MET A 35 -13.18 20.31 -3.06
N TYR A 36 -12.25 19.56 -2.49
CA TYR A 36 -12.11 18.15 -2.82
C TYR A 36 -13.25 17.31 -2.21
N ALA A 37 -13.67 17.61 -0.98
CA ALA A 37 -14.74 16.89 -0.34
C ALA A 37 -16.08 17.04 -1.08
N GLU A 38 -16.43 18.25 -1.49
CA GLU A 38 -17.66 18.51 -2.28
C GLU A 38 -17.62 17.76 -3.62
N TYR A 39 -16.51 17.83 -4.34
CA TYR A 39 -16.40 17.16 -5.63
C TYR A 39 -16.47 15.64 -5.49
N LEU A 40 -15.73 15.06 -4.54
CA LEU A 40 -15.76 13.62 -4.28
C LEU A 40 -17.15 13.14 -3.83
N ALA A 41 -17.83 13.92 -2.97
CA ALA A 41 -19.21 13.63 -2.56
C ALA A 41 -20.19 13.70 -3.73
N TRP A 42 -20.04 14.67 -4.63
CA TRP A 42 -20.83 14.77 -5.86
C TRP A 42 -20.61 13.54 -6.77
N ARG A 43 -19.39 12.98 -6.79
CA ARG A 43 -19.08 11.74 -7.51
C ARG A 43 -19.58 10.48 -6.77
N GLY A 44 -20.23 10.63 -5.63
CA GLY A 44 -20.84 9.54 -4.85
C GLY A 44 -19.89 8.84 -3.86
N VAL A 45 -18.74 9.45 -3.54
CA VAL A 45 -17.80 8.98 -2.53
C VAL A 45 -18.22 9.48 -1.16
N SER A 46 -18.24 8.63 -0.15
CA SER A 46 -18.43 9.02 1.26
C SER A 46 -17.13 9.66 1.78
N VAL A 47 -17.15 10.96 2.03
CA VAL A 47 -15.95 11.68 2.46
C VAL A 47 -16.02 12.02 3.95
N ARG A 48 -14.90 11.82 4.64
CA ARG A 48 -14.65 12.38 5.98
C ARG A 48 -13.49 13.36 5.89
N GLU A 49 -13.54 14.40 6.71
CA GLU A 49 -12.60 15.49 6.67
C GLU A 49 -12.01 15.74 8.05
N VAL A 50 -10.69 15.86 8.13
CA VAL A 50 -9.96 16.24 9.36
C VAL A 50 -8.77 17.13 9.03
N THR A 51 -8.27 17.88 10.01
CA THR A 51 -7.17 18.84 9.83
C THR A 51 -5.86 18.34 10.45
N THR A 52 -5.91 17.36 11.35
CA THR A 52 -4.78 16.92 12.16
C THR A 52 -4.51 15.44 12.01
N ALA A 53 -3.27 15.04 12.27
CA ALA A 53 -2.87 13.64 12.33
C ALA A 53 -3.59 12.90 13.48
N VAL A 54 -3.76 13.56 14.62
CA VAL A 54 -4.45 12.97 15.78
C VAL A 54 -5.89 12.63 15.42
N ALA A 55 -6.65 13.58 14.87
CA ALA A 55 -8.03 13.33 14.43
C ALA A 55 -8.13 12.24 13.36
N ALA A 56 -7.15 12.18 12.45
CA ALA A 56 -7.10 11.12 11.45
C ALA A 56 -6.96 9.72 12.11
N LEU A 57 -6.08 9.58 13.10
CA LEU A 57 -5.90 8.31 13.82
C LEU A 57 -7.13 7.91 14.62
N GLU A 58 -7.84 8.88 15.23
CA GLU A 58 -9.11 8.64 15.92
C GLU A 58 -10.17 8.12 14.95
N HIS A 59 -10.35 8.76 13.79
CA HIS A 59 -11.29 8.30 12.78
C HIS A 59 -10.96 6.90 12.26
N LEU A 60 -9.68 6.62 12.05
CA LEU A 60 -9.21 5.31 11.55
C LEU A 60 -9.33 4.18 12.57
N SER A 61 -9.51 4.48 13.84
CA SER A 61 -9.79 3.48 14.87
C SER A 61 -11.17 2.83 14.71
N ALA A 62 -12.15 3.59 14.19
CA ALA A 62 -13.55 3.18 14.02
C ALA A 62 -13.95 2.96 12.55
N PHE A 63 -13.14 3.40 11.60
CA PHE A 63 -13.51 3.41 10.19
C PHE A 63 -12.27 3.16 9.30
N THR A 64 -12.43 2.28 8.32
CA THR A 64 -11.37 2.00 7.32
C THR A 64 -11.82 2.53 5.97
N PRO A 65 -11.28 3.66 5.48
CA PRO A 65 -11.59 4.18 4.15
C PRO A 65 -10.91 3.36 3.05
N ASP A 66 -11.42 3.45 1.83
CA ASP A 66 -10.78 2.85 0.66
C ASP A 66 -9.49 3.57 0.28
N VAL A 67 -9.40 4.88 0.57
CA VAL A 67 -8.21 5.70 0.32
C VAL A 67 -8.05 6.80 1.35
N LEU A 68 -6.81 7.16 1.63
CA LEU A 68 -6.42 8.35 2.41
C LEU A 68 -5.82 9.40 1.47
N VAL A 69 -6.27 10.63 1.62
CA VAL A 69 -5.66 11.82 0.99
C VAL A 69 -5.05 12.65 2.11
N ILE A 70 -3.73 12.78 2.13
CA ILE A 70 -2.99 13.43 3.21
C ILE A 70 -2.17 14.57 2.63
N GLU A 71 -2.33 15.78 3.15
CA GLU A 71 -1.47 16.91 2.79
C GLU A 71 -0.14 16.84 3.52
N GLU A 72 0.94 17.26 2.88
CA GLU A 72 2.29 17.24 3.46
C GLU A 72 2.41 18.04 4.77
N ARG A 73 1.63 19.14 4.89
CA ARG A 73 1.57 19.98 6.08
C ARG A 73 0.19 19.88 6.72
N LEU A 74 0.16 19.55 8.01
CA LEU A 74 -1.04 19.49 8.84
C LEU A 74 -0.95 20.53 9.96
N ASP A 75 -2.06 20.79 10.64
CA ASP A 75 -2.10 21.73 11.76
C ASP A 75 -1.23 21.30 12.95
N ASP A 76 -1.06 19.99 13.13
CA ASP A 76 -0.30 19.37 14.21
C ASP A 76 1.04 18.78 13.79
N GLY A 77 1.48 18.97 12.53
CA GLY A 77 2.77 18.45 12.09
C GLY A 77 2.87 18.17 10.60
N ARG A 78 3.63 17.12 10.27
CA ARG A 78 3.85 16.73 8.86
C ARG A 78 3.01 15.50 8.50
N GLY A 79 2.33 15.57 7.35
CA GLY A 79 1.56 14.43 6.83
C GLY A 79 2.41 13.18 6.63
N VAL A 80 3.69 13.31 6.27
CA VAL A 80 4.59 12.16 6.13
C VAL A 80 4.83 11.41 7.44
N ASP A 81 4.79 12.08 8.58
CA ASP A 81 4.93 11.42 9.88
C ASP A 81 3.67 10.61 10.24
N LEU A 82 2.50 11.11 9.85
CA LEU A 82 1.25 10.35 9.91
C LEU A 82 1.34 9.10 9.00
N VAL A 83 1.81 9.25 7.76
CA VAL A 83 2.00 8.12 6.83
C VAL A 83 2.89 7.05 7.45
N LEU A 84 4.04 7.42 8.01
CA LEU A 84 4.94 6.48 8.68
C LEU A 84 4.27 5.76 9.86
N THR A 85 3.44 6.48 10.62
CA THR A 85 2.66 5.90 11.73
C THR A 85 1.65 4.88 11.23
N LEU A 86 0.90 5.22 10.16
CA LEU A 86 -0.08 4.35 9.53
C LEU A 86 0.56 3.08 8.95
N ARG A 87 1.73 3.19 8.34
CA ARG A 87 2.45 2.04 7.76
C ARG A 87 3.02 1.07 8.81
N ARG A 88 3.25 1.54 10.03
CA ARG A 88 3.66 0.69 11.16
C ARG A 88 2.51 -0.10 11.78
N SER A 89 1.28 0.36 11.62
CA SER A 89 0.09 -0.28 12.16
C SER A 89 -0.46 -1.30 11.16
N ARG A 90 -0.62 -2.56 11.59
CA ARG A 90 -1.16 -3.64 10.73
C ARG A 90 -2.58 -3.37 10.23
N CYS A 91 -3.37 -2.62 10.99
CA CYS A 91 -4.75 -2.30 10.63
C CYS A 91 -4.84 -1.25 9.53
N THR A 92 -3.87 -0.34 9.44
CA THR A 92 -3.88 0.78 8.50
C THR A 92 -2.82 0.70 7.41
N ALA A 93 -1.79 -0.16 7.58
CA ALA A 93 -0.71 -0.33 6.61
C ALA A 93 -1.19 -0.68 5.20
N GLY A 94 -2.41 -1.22 5.09
CA GLY A 94 -3.05 -1.65 3.86
C GLY A 94 -3.84 -0.59 3.12
N ILE A 95 -4.09 0.55 3.71
CA ILE A 95 -4.92 1.58 3.11
C ILE A 95 -4.09 2.34 2.07
N PRO A 96 -4.57 2.50 0.81
CA PRO A 96 -3.91 3.34 -0.17
C PRO A 96 -3.79 4.77 0.32
N ILE A 97 -2.63 5.42 0.12
CA ILE A 97 -2.36 6.78 0.57
C ILE A 97 -1.86 7.63 -0.58
N ALA A 98 -2.62 8.69 -0.90
CA ALA A 98 -2.21 9.77 -1.77
C ALA A 98 -1.71 10.95 -0.92
N LEU A 99 -0.48 11.41 -1.20
CA LEU A 99 0.12 12.59 -0.56
C LEU A 99 -0.07 13.82 -1.46
N LEU A 100 -0.66 14.86 -0.91
CA LEU A 100 -0.74 16.18 -1.56
C LEU A 100 0.48 17.01 -1.15
N SER A 101 1.22 17.55 -2.09
CA SER A 101 2.36 18.43 -1.80
C SER A 101 2.44 19.61 -2.76
N ALA A 102 2.68 20.79 -2.23
CA ALA A 102 3.03 21.99 -2.99
C ALA A 102 4.53 22.10 -3.28
N ASP A 103 5.36 21.27 -2.61
CA ASP A 103 6.81 21.26 -2.78
C ASP A 103 7.22 20.30 -3.89
N VAL A 104 7.07 20.75 -5.13
CA VAL A 104 7.40 19.94 -6.33
C VAL A 104 8.90 19.63 -6.47
N PHE A 105 9.78 20.35 -5.77
CA PHE A 105 11.23 20.14 -5.83
C PHE A 105 11.72 19.29 -4.66
N GLY A 106 11.21 19.49 -3.46
CA GLY A 106 11.61 18.76 -2.26
C GLY A 106 10.88 17.44 -2.08
N MET A 107 9.62 17.34 -2.53
CA MET A 107 8.84 16.11 -2.47
C MET A 107 8.73 15.47 -3.86
N THR A 108 9.60 14.53 -4.14
CA THR A 108 9.57 13.74 -5.37
C THR A 108 8.73 12.47 -5.19
N PRO A 109 8.22 11.83 -6.27
CA PRO A 109 7.51 10.55 -6.17
C PRO A 109 8.32 9.47 -5.44
N VAL A 110 9.62 9.37 -5.72
CA VAL A 110 10.53 8.42 -5.05
C VAL A 110 10.60 8.71 -3.54
N ARG A 111 10.68 9.99 -3.16
CA ARG A 111 10.72 10.38 -1.75
C ARG A 111 9.41 10.12 -1.04
N ALA A 112 8.28 10.45 -1.64
CA ALA A 112 6.94 10.16 -1.11
C ALA A 112 6.77 8.65 -0.90
N HIS A 113 7.21 7.85 -1.87
CA HIS A 113 7.16 6.39 -1.80
C HIS A 113 8.03 5.83 -0.66
N ARG A 114 9.23 6.37 -0.42
CA ARG A 114 10.09 6.01 0.73
C ARG A 114 9.42 6.27 2.08
N PHE A 115 8.55 7.28 2.19
CA PHE A 115 7.72 7.50 3.37
C PHE A 115 6.54 6.53 3.47
N GLY A 116 6.24 5.80 2.40
CA GLY A 116 5.15 4.84 2.36
C GLY A 116 3.87 5.39 1.72
N CYS A 117 3.94 6.50 0.99
CA CYS A 117 2.84 6.95 0.15
C CYS A 117 2.77 6.10 -1.12
N ASP A 118 1.58 5.81 -1.58
CA ASP A 118 1.37 5.03 -2.81
C ASP A 118 1.29 5.97 -4.03
N LEU A 119 0.90 7.24 -3.81
CA LEU A 119 0.77 8.25 -4.86
C LEU A 119 1.20 9.62 -4.33
N LEU A 120 1.89 10.40 -5.16
CA LEU A 120 2.16 11.82 -4.93
C LEU A 120 1.35 12.66 -5.92
N ILE A 121 0.56 13.61 -5.40
CA ILE A 121 -0.23 14.54 -6.19
C ILE A 121 0.29 15.96 -5.93
N PRO A 122 0.88 16.61 -6.92
CA PRO A 122 1.26 18.01 -6.78
C PRO A 122 0.03 18.91 -6.69
N ILE A 123 0.03 19.84 -5.77
CA ILE A 123 -1.02 20.85 -5.67
C ILE A 123 -0.48 22.24 -6.10
N PRO A 124 -1.32 23.06 -6.77
CA PRO A 124 -2.75 22.88 -7.00
C PRO A 124 -3.08 21.79 -8.03
N CYS A 125 -4.09 20.97 -7.74
CA CYS A 125 -4.62 19.95 -8.62
C CYS A 125 -6.12 20.17 -8.79
N LEU A 126 -6.64 19.95 -9.99
CA LEU A 126 -8.08 20.02 -10.25
C LEU A 126 -8.81 18.85 -9.56
N PRO A 127 -10.04 19.04 -9.05
CA PRO A 127 -10.77 18.01 -8.34
C PRO A 127 -11.08 16.76 -9.17
N ASP A 128 -11.31 16.90 -10.47
CA ASP A 128 -11.51 15.79 -11.40
C ASP A 128 -10.24 14.95 -11.59
N ALA A 129 -9.08 15.63 -11.75
CA ALA A 129 -7.79 14.95 -11.84
C ALA A 129 -7.44 14.21 -10.52
N LEU A 130 -7.75 14.81 -9.37
CA LEU A 130 -7.64 14.14 -8.08
C LEU A 130 -8.51 12.89 -8.05
N PHE A 131 -9.79 12.99 -8.41
CA PHE A 131 -10.71 11.88 -8.38
C PHE A 131 -10.23 10.73 -9.27
N ASP A 132 -9.85 11.00 -10.52
CA ASP A 132 -9.36 9.98 -11.46
C ASP A 132 -8.10 9.29 -10.94
N ALA A 133 -7.18 10.06 -10.35
CA ALA A 133 -5.98 9.51 -9.72
C ALA A 133 -6.29 8.62 -8.51
N LEU A 134 -7.29 8.97 -7.68
CA LEU A 134 -7.72 8.15 -6.55
C LEU A 134 -8.44 6.87 -7.00
N VAL A 135 -9.27 6.94 -8.05
CA VAL A 135 -9.91 5.76 -8.64
C VAL A 135 -8.84 4.79 -9.12
N GLN A 136 -7.90 5.26 -9.92
CA GLN A 136 -6.79 4.45 -10.40
C GLN A 136 -5.99 3.84 -9.25
N LEU A 137 -5.65 4.61 -8.23
CA LEU A 137 -4.90 4.15 -7.05
C LEU A 137 -5.63 3.02 -6.31
N VAL A 138 -6.96 3.14 -6.15
CA VAL A 138 -7.76 2.11 -5.47
C VAL A 138 -7.90 0.87 -6.34
N GLU A 139 -8.09 1.03 -7.65
CA GLU A 139 -8.17 -0.09 -8.61
C GLU A 139 -6.84 -0.82 -8.72
N GLU A 140 -5.73 -0.11 -8.83
CA GLU A 140 -4.39 -0.71 -8.79
C GLU A 140 -4.12 -1.40 -7.45
N GLY A 141 -4.54 -0.77 -6.35
CA GLY A 141 -4.49 -1.39 -5.02
C GLY A 141 -5.35 -2.64 -4.91
N ALA A 142 -6.50 -2.70 -5.57
CA ALA A 142 -7.38 -3.87 -5.64
C ALA A 142 -6.78 -4.96 -6.55
N THR A 143 -6.28 -4.60 -7.73
CA THR A 143 -5.58 -5.51 -8.65
C THR A 143 -4.28 -6.04 -8.03
N HIS A 144 -3.54 -5.20 -7.32
CA HIS A 144 -2.41 -5.68 -6.52
C HIS A 144 -2.82 -6.59 -5.36
N ARG A 145 -4.01 -6.40 -4.77
CA ARG A 145 -4.56 -7.32 -3.76
C ARG A 145 -5.04 -8.64 -4.39
N GLU A 146 -5.58 -8.60 -5.60
CA GLU A 146 -6.00 -9.78 -6.35
C GLU A 146 -4.80 -10.51 -6.99
N LEU A 147 -3.80 -9.78 -7.49
CA LEU A 147 -2.54 -10.33 -7.99
C LEU A 147 -1.59 -10.80 -6.89
N LYS A 148 -1.81 -10.42 -5.63
CA LYS A 148 -1.06 -10.91 -4.46
C LYS A 148 -1.45 -12.32 -4.03
N VAL A 149 -1.65 -13.19 -4.98
CA VAL A 149 -1.82 -14.61 -4.73
C VAL A 149 -0.57 -15.20 -4.05
N PHE A 150 0.58 -14.58 -4.26
CA PHE A 150 1.85 -15.09 -3.76
C PHE A 150 2.71 -13.97 -3.16
N ASP A 151 2.52 -13.73 -1.88
CA ASP A 151 3.35 -12.77 -1.13
C ASP A 151 4.60 -13.44 -0.53
N SER A 152 4.69 -14.76 -0.58
CA SER A 152 5.83 -15.46 -0.01
C SER A 152 6.19 -16.75 -0.75
N TRP A 153 7.50 -17.02 -0.81
CA TRP A 153 8.11 -18.19 -1.43
C TRP A 153 8.88 -18.97 -0.39
N LEU A 154 8.69 -20.28 -0.36
CA LEU A 154 9.41 -21.19 0.51
C LEU A 154 10.39 -22.01 -0.31
N PHE A 155 11.64 -21.97 0.08
CA PHE A 155 12.70 -22.83 -0.41
C PHE A 155 13.19 -23.74 0.71
N VAL A 156 13.46 -25.00 0.41
CA VAL A 156 13.90 -26.00 1.38
C VAL A 156 15.13 -26.74 0.90
N ARG A 157 15.98 -27.13 1.86
CA ARG A 157 17.14 -28.01 1.66
C ARG A 157 17.31 -28.89 2.90
N GLY A 158 16.91 -30.15 2.83
CA GLY A 158 16.87 -31.02 4.01
C GLY A 158 15.97 -30.40 5.11
N ASP A 159 16.53 -30.16 6.29
CA ASP A 159 15.83 -29.57 7.43
C ASP A 159 15.87 -28.02 7.44
N GLU A 160 16.55 -27.41 6.49
CA GLU A 160 16.68 -25.97 6.38
C GLU A 160 15.57 -25.36 5.50
N SER A 161 15.11 -24.20 5.86
CA SER A 161 14.12 -23.46 5.06
C SER A 161 14.45 -21.99 4.96
N VAL A 162 14.20 -21.41 3.80
CA VAL A 162 14.32 -19.99 3.52
C VAL A 162 12.98 -19.48 3.02
N TRP A 163 12.47 -18.44 3.67
CA TRP A 163 11.28 -17.73 3.26
C TRP A 163 11.67 -16.40 2.67
N ILE A 164 11.16 -16.11 1.48
CA ILE A 164 11.21 -14.81 0.85
C ILE A 164 9.81 -14.24 0.91
N VAL A 165 9.64 -13.07 1.50
CA VAL A 165 8.34 -12.40 1.65
C VAL A 165 8.43 -11.02 1.04
N ARG A 166 7.61 -10.76 0.02
CA ARG A 166 7.43 -9.40 -0.50
C ARG A 166 6.61 -8.57 0.47
N GLY A 167 7.14 -7.43 0.83
CA GLY A 167 6.46 -6.39 1.57
C GLY A 167 6.00 -5.27 0.65
N ARG A 168 5.28 -4.33 1.21
CA ARG A 168 4.96 -3.07 0.54
C ARG A 168 6.20 -2.19 0.43
N ASN A 169 6.11 -1.14 -0.42
CA ASN A 169 7.18 -0.16 -0.58
C ASN A 169 8.50 -0.79 -1.05
N PHE A 170 8.41 -1.69 -2.04
CA PHE A 170 9.56 -2.38 -2.63
C PHE A 170 10.49 -2.99 -1.58
N GLN A 171 9.88 -3.67 -0.62
CA GLN A 171 10.60 -4.35 0.45
C GLN A 171 10.58 -5.86 0.24
N VAL A 172 11.71 -6.51 0.45
CA VAL A 172 11.81 -7.98 0.54
C VAL A 172 12.35 -8.34 1.91
N THR A 173 11.65 -9.25 2.58
CA THR A 173 12.13 -9.87 3.81
C THR A 173 12.56 -11.30 3.53
N VAL A 174 13.79 -11.64 3.86
CA VAL A 174 14.31 -12.98 3.79
C VAL A 174 14.45 -13.53 5.21
N CYS A 175 13.82 -14.67 5.48
CA CYS A 175 13.94 -15.39 6.74
C CYS A 175 14.68 -16.71 6.48
N GLY A 176 15.91 -16.79 6.93
CA GLY A 176 16.75 -17.98 6.78
C GLY A 176 16.62 -18.98 7.94
N PRO A 177 17.43 -20.03 7.94
CA PRO A 177 17.51 -20.99 9.03
C PRO A 177 17.77 -20.29 10.37
N GLY A 178 17.18 -20.80 11.44
CA GLY A 178 17.28 -20.19 12.77
C GLY A 178 16.53 -18.87 12.92
N TRP A 179 15.62 -18.54 11.98
CA TRP A 179 14.80 -17.31 11.99
C TRP A 179 15.60 -16.01 11.89
N LYS A 180 16.82 -16.06 11.41
CA LYS A 180 17.56 -14.85 11.05
C LYS A 180 16.80 -14.14 9.95
N ARG A 181 16.42 -12.90 10.22
CA ARG A 181 15.62 -12.06 9.33
C ARG A 181 16.48 -10.93 8.76
N ARG A 182 16.51 -10.82 7.43
CA ARG A 182 17.08 -9.67 6.72
C ARG A 182 15.98 -8.96 5.94
N VAL A 183 16.04 -7.65 5.92
CA VAL A 183 15.09 -6.80 5.21
C VAL A 183 15.87 -5.97 4.22
N TYR A 184 15.46 -6.01 2.97
CA TYR A 184 16.03 -5.27 1.86
C TYR A 184 15.00 -4.25 1.37
N HIS A 185 15.44 -3.05 1.01
CA HIS A 185 14.62 -1.98 0.48
C HIS A 185 15.15 -1.57 -0.87
N PHE A 186 14.27 -1.34 -1.82
CA PHE A 186 14.58 -0.99 -3.19
C PHE A 186 13.88 0.30 -3.57
N ASP A 187 14.37 0.98 -4.59
CA ASP A 187 13.79 2.23 -5.08
C ASP A 187 12.74 1.98 -6.19
N SER A 188 12.67 0.77 -6.73
CA SER A 188 11.72 0.40 -7.78
C SER A 188 11.32 -1.08 -7.72
N GLU A 189 10.17 -1.40 -8.33
CA GLU A 189 9.70 -2.79 -8.51
C GLU A 189 10.66 -3.59 -9.40
N LEU A 190 11.33 -2.94 -10.35
CA LEU A 190 12.29 -3.59 -11.24
C LEU A 190 13.53 -4.06 -10.46
N GLU A 191 14.08 -3.20 -9.61
CA GLU A 191 15.23 -3.55 -8.75
C GLU A 191 14.88 -4.66 -7.77
N LEU A 192 13.67 -4.57 -7.14
CA LEU A 192 13.17 -5.61 -6.24
C LEU A 192 13.04 -6.94 -6.97
N SER A 193 12.44 -6.94 -8.16
CA SER A 193 12.23 -8.18 -8.93
C SER A 193 13.54 -8.78 -9.42
N SER A 194 14.51 -7.95 -9.83
CA SER A 194 15.84 -8.39 -10.20
C SER A 194 16.58 -9.03 -9.01
N PHE A 195 16.59 -8.34 -7.86
CA PHE A 195 17.18 -8.88 -6.64
C PHE A 195 16.54 -10.21 -6.24
N GLN A 196 15.21 -10.30 -6.28
CA GLN A 196 14.50 -11.52 -5.92
C GLN A 196 14.90 -12.68 -6.84
N ALA A 197 14.90 -12.45 -8.18
CA ALA A 197 15.28 -13.47 -9.15
C ALA A 197 16.72 -13.96 -8.93
N ASP A 198 17.65 -13.03 -8.68
CA ASP A 198 19.04 -13.37 -8.39
C ASP A 198 19.18 -14.15 -7.09
N TYR A 199 18.41 -13.78 -6.06
CA TYR A 199 18.42 -14.46 -4.77
C TYR A 199 17.85 -15.87 -4.87
N GLU A 200 16.74 -16.05 -5.56
CA GLU A 200 16.14 -17.36 -5.83
C GLU A 200 17.09 -18.26 -6.61
N GLN A 201 17.76 -17.72 -7.64
CA GLN A 201 18.74 -18.46 -8.41
C GLN A 201 19.93 -18.91 -7.55
N ARG A 202 20.40 -18.07 -6.63
CA ARG A 202 21.46 -18.46 -5.66
C ARG A 202 21.00 -19.57 -4.74
N LEU A 203 19.77 -19.51 -4.22
CA LEU A 203 19.21 -20.58 -3.40
C LEU A 203 19.19 -21.91 -4.17
N VAL A 204 18.71 -21.92 -5.39
CA VAL A 204 18.70 -23.11 -6.25
C VAL A 204 20.13 -23.63 -6.48
N ASN A 205 21.07 -22.75 -6.80
CA ASN A 205 22.47 -23.12 -7.03
C ASN A 205 23.15 -23.70 -5.76
N THR A 206 22.68 -23.32 -4.57
CA THR A 206 23.17 -23.87 -3.29
C THR A 206 22.39 -25.09 -2.81
N GLY A 207 21.54 -25.65 -3.66
CA GLY A 207 20.83 -26.91 -3.42
C GLY A 207 19.49 -26.76 -2.69
N PHE A 208 18.96 -25.55 -2.57
CA PHE A 208 17.58 -25.37 -2.13
C PHE A 208 16.63 -25.67 -3.29
N SER A 209 15.52 -26.31 -2.98
CA SER A 209 14.41 -26.52 -3.92
C SER A 209 13.23 -25.63 -3.55
N PHE A 210 12.55 -25.12 -4.56
CA PHE A 210 11.28 -24.42 -4.37
C PHE A 210 10.22 -25.42 -3.90
N GLU A 211 9.57 -25.12 -2.76
CA GLU A 211 8.58 -26.01 -2.15
C GLU A 211 7.16 -25.50 -2.37
N ALA A 212 6.91 -24.24 -2.08
CA ALA A 212 5.57 -23.68 -2.18
C ALA A 212 5.54 -22.17 -2.27
N PHE A 213 4.53 -21.69 -3.00
CA PHE A 213 4.00 -20.34 -2.80
C PHE A 213 2.97 -20.39 -1.67
N ARG A 214 2.96 -19.38 -0.81
CA ARG A 214 1.90 -19.18 0.16
C ARG A 214 1.25 -17.83 -0.05
N GLU A 215 -0.06 -17.87 -0.23
CA GLU A 215 -0.92 -16.70 -0.15
C GLU A 215 -0.92 -16.20 1.30
N ASP A 216 -0.71 -14.91 1.53
CA ASP A 216 -0.91 -14.33 2.86
C ASP A 216 -2.41 -14.20 3.15
N ARG A 217 -3.01 -15.27 3.69
CA ARG A 217 -4.41 -15.30 4.11
C ARG A 217 -4.67 -14.54 5.40
N ARG A 218 -3.71 -13.79 5.94
CA ARG A 218 -3.86 -13.10 7.20
C ARG A 218 -4.70 -11.86 7.02
N ARG A 219 -5.81 -11.80 7.74
CA ARG A 219 -6.49 -10.54 7.96
C ARG A 219 -5.52 -9.58 8.66
N PRO A 220 -5.52 -8.27 8.32
CA PRO A 220 -4.54 -7.29 8.82
C PRO A 220 -4.39 -7.25 10.35
N CYS A 221 -5.40 -7.68 11.10
CA CYS A 221 -5.45 -7.61 12.56
C CYS A 221 -5.33 -8.96 13.30
N ASP A 222 -4.99 -10.05 12.61
CA ASP A 222 -4.89 -11.34 13.29
C ASP A 222 -3.56 -11.49 14.04
N ARG A 223 -3.62 -11.36 15.37
CA ARG A 223 -2.46 -11.47 16.29
C ARG A 223 -1.93 -12.90 16.45
N ARG A 224 -2.61 -13.93 15.91
CA ARG A 224 -2.33 -15.34 16.21
C ARG A 224 -1.51 -16.08 15.16
N ALA A 225 -1.15 -15.44 14.06
CA ALA A 225 -0.35 -16.07 13.03
C ALA A 225 1.12 -16.23 13.46
N ARG A 226 1.39 -17.18 14.33
CA ARG A 226 2.74 -17.71 14.55
C ARG A 226 3.05 -18.65 13.39
N PHE A 227 4.19 -18.44 12.76
CA PHE A 227 4.76 -19.42 11.85
C PHE A 227 4.87 -20.77 12.60
N ARG A 228 4.00 -21.72 12.27
CA ARG A 228 4.14 -23.09 12.76
C ARG A 228 4.86 -23.85 11.67
N GLY A 229 6.08 -24.25 11.95
CA GLY A 229 6.76 -25.21 11.11
C GLY A 229 8.23 -24.93 10.79
N ALA A 230 9.03 -24.61 11.80
CA ALA A 230 10.45 -24.86 11.73
C ALA A 230 10.91 -25.35 13.11
N ASP A 231 11.58 -26.47 13.11
CA ASP A 231 12.13 -27.08 14.33
C ASP A 231 13.14 -26.11 14.99
N ARG A 232 12.95 -25.86 16.28
CA ARG A 232 13.70 -24.89 17.08
C ARG A 232 15.13 -25.35 17.45
N ARG A 233 15.65 -26.44 16.87
CA ARG A 233 16.75 -27.17 17.51
C ARG A 233 18.11 -27.07 16.87
N ARG A 234 18.37 -26.34 15.78
CA ARG A 234 19.74 -26.22 15.22
C ARG A 234 20.05 -24.79 14.73
N PRO A 235 21.11 -24.15 15.25
CA PRO A 235 21.78 -23.06 14.55
C PRO A 235 22.64 -23.69 13.44
N ALA A 236 22.26 -23.53 12.20
CA ALA A 236 23.13 -23.82 11.07
C ALA A 236 23.73 -22.53 10.55
N ASP A 237 25.00 -22.59 10.17
CA ASP A 237 25.75 -21.45 9.57
C ASP A 237 25.29 -21.24 8.14
N TRP A 238 24.04 -20.80 7.97
CA TRP A 238 23.42 -20.54 6.66
C TRP A 238 24.08 -19.37 5.91
N GLU A 239 24.79 -18.48 6.63
CA GLU A 239 25.52 -17.38 6.02
C GLU A 239 26.58 -17.87 5.00
N HIS A 240 27.16 -19.05 5.21
CA HIS A 240 28.09 -19.64 4.28
C HIS A 240 27.42 -20.32 3.09
N ALA A 241 26.16 -20.69 3.19
CA ALA A 241 25.42 -21.33 2.11
C ALA A 241 24.92 -20.36 1.03
N VAL A 242 24.86 -19.07 1.36
CA VAL A 242 24.37 -18.00 0.45
C VAL A 242 25.51 -17.13 -0.07
N SER A 243 26.75 -17.30 0.46
CA SER A 243 27.94 -16.49 0.08
C SER A 243 28.94 -17.25 -0.80
N ALA A 244 28.62 -18.48 -1.21
CA ALA A 244 29.44 -19.28 -2.14
C ALA A 244 28.93 -19.22 -3.58
#